data_b64c9df8af8e76129c561775135f50bc
#
_entry.id   b64c9df8af8e76129c561775135f50bc
#
_cell.length_a   1.000
_cell.length_b   1.000
_cell.length_c   1.000
_cell.angle_alpha   90.00
_cell.angle_beta   90.00
_cell.angle_gamma   90.00
#
_symmetry.space_group_name_H-M   'P 1'
#
loop_
_entity.id
_entity.type
_entity.pdbx_description
1 polymer ?
#
loop_
_entity_poly.entity_id
_entity_poly.type
_entity_poly.pdbx_seq_one_letter_code
_entity_poly.pdbx_strand_id
1 'polypeptide(L)'
;MMMTFINITATIGSLGFIQSGLHTSTTTLVWVSSAYTLAVAGLTLSAGTLGDLAGRRTVFLIGTVVMGVGSLVAFGAGDGGTLIAAEAVMGVGGAMILPNSLTIVSHIFPDPRKRTEAISIWAGCSGVGLAGGPLVAGVLLNHFSWHSVFLVNAAMSLVVLAVTPILVKNSRHLGRRIDIPGLVLTTVSLLALTYGVIEGGHVGYGDTRILVAFLVFLVTLVLFVRVELRSADPMLNLTLFRSASFSTVMGVPLLMVLYFQRVQHASALDTGWRLLPMFAVYVAVSAVAGRLIRRFGTRSMLTAGLVIAAAGTALLMASPPDDSYAWVWPGMVLFGLGAGFVLAPSTAASISSVPHEAAGMASASVNMFRQLGNVLGASVLGTILTAHFSAVLPERLAGAGVPSGVAAQVESAVAHGGHAPAGAGAMGATIARGVAGAFTDSLRPGLIVTVCALVLAAVLTFVLVGEKTAGHRK
;
A
#
# COMPACT_ATOMS: atom_id res chain seq x y z
N MET A 1 -12.42 2.44 6.09
CA MET A 1 -10.96 2.43 6.23
C MET A 1 -10.39 1.04 6.48
N MET A 2 -10.70 0.36 7.59
CA MET A 2 -10.19 -0.99 7.89
C MET A 2 -10.43 -1.99 6.75
N MET A 3 -11.64 -2.07 6.22
CA MET A 3 -12.04 -2.95 5.11
C MET A 3 -11.15 -2.81 3.87
N THR A 4 -10.84 -1.57 3.46
CA THR A 4 -10.00 -1.29 2.29
C THR A 4 -8.56 -1.76 2.45
N PHE A 5 -8.03 -1.74 3.67
CA PHE A 5 -6.67 -2.21 3.96
C PHE A 5 -6.59 -3.71 4.25
N ILE A 6 -7.64 -4.31 4.83
CA ILE A 6 -7.75 -5.77 4.92
C ILE A 6 -7.71 -6.38 3.52
N ASN A 7 -8.43 -5.81 2.54
CA ASN A 7 -8.41 -6.31 1.16
C ASN A 7 -6.99 -6.42 0.62
N ILE A 8 -6.22 -5.32 0.69
CA ILE A 8 -4.85 -5.29 0.16
C ILE A 8 -3.98 -6.40 0.76
N THR A 9 -3.96 -6.49 2.08
CA THR A 9 -3.01 -7.40 2.76
C THR A 9 -3.50 -8.84 2.81
N ALA A 10 -4.81 -9.09 2.83
CA ALA A 10 -5.37 -10.41 2.74
C ALA A 10 -5.17 -11.03 1.35
N THR A 11 -5.35 -10.25 0.27
CA THR A 11 -5.04 -10.68 -1.09
C THR A 11 -3.57 -11.02 -1.23
N ILE A 12 -2.65 -10.16 -0.76
CA ILE A 12 -1.20 -10.43 -0.78
C ILE A 12 -0.87 -11.71 0.00
N GLY A 13 -1.46 -11.90 1.19
CA GLY A 13 -1.28 -13.11 2.00
C GLY A 13 -1.76 -14.40 1.33
N SER A 14 -2.69 -14.28 0.38
CA SER A 14 -3.33 -15.40 -0.32
C SER A 14 -2.69 -15.73 -1.67
N LEU A 15 -1.75 -14.93 -2.19
CA LEU A 15 -1.23 -15.04 -3.56
C LEU A 15 -0.68 -16.43 -3.89
N GLY A 16 0.00 -17.09 -2.97
CA GLY A 16 0.52 -18.45 -3.18
C GLY A 16 -0.60 -19.48 -3.37
N PHE A 17 -1.70 -19.36 -2.61
CA PHE A 17 -2.87 -20.23 -2.74
C PHE A 17 -3.68 -19.93 -4.00
N ILE A 18 -3.79 -18.66 -4.40
CA ILE A 18 -4.39 -18.23 -5.66
C ILE A 18 -3.59 -18.80 -6.83
N GLN A 19 -2.25 -18.73 -6.78
CA GLN A 19 -1.39 -19.28 -7.82
C GLN A 19 -1.60 -20.77 -8.03
N SER A 20 -1.58 -21.53 -6.94
CA SER A 20 -1.80 -22.99 -6.99
C SER A 20 -3.23 -23.36 -7.40
N GLY A 21 -4.23 -22.59 -6.96
CA GLY A 21 -5.63 -22.86 -7.25
C GLY A 21 -6.05 -22.52 -8.68
N LEU A 22 -5.52 -21.44 -9.25
CA LEU A 22 -5.83 -20.99 -10.62
C LEU A 22 -4.78 -21.41 -11.66
N HIS A 23 -3.68 -22.07 -11.25
CA HIS A 23 -2.55 -22.43 -12.11
C HIS A 23 -2.05 -21.26 -12.99
N THR A 24 -1.95 -20.07 -12.38
CA THR A 24 -1.71 -18.82 -13.09
C THR A 24 -0.26 -18.35 -12.99
N SER A 25 0.15 -17.44 -13.89
CA SER A 25 1.50 -16.89 -13.93
C SER A 25 1.76 -15.91 -12.78
N THR A 26 3.03 -15.70 -12.44
CA THR A 26 3.45 -14.67 -11.48
C THR A 26 3.02 -13.28 -11.90
N THR A 27 3.07 -12.97 -13.21
CA THR A 27 2.60 -11.71 -13.77
C THR A 27 1.11 -11.47 -13.46
N THR A 28 0.28 -12.50 -13.64
CA THR A 28 -1.15 -12.42 -13.27
C THR A 28 -1.33 -12.13 -11.78
N LEU A 29 -0.53 -12.74 -10.89
CA LEU A 29 -0.60 -12.45 -9.46
C LEU A 29 -0.20 -11.00 -9.12
N VAL A 30 0.80 -10.45 -9.81
CA VAL A 30 1.17 -9.05 -9.66
C VAL A 30 0.01 -8.15 -10.08
N TRP A 31 -0.68 -8.48 -11.17
CA TRP A 31 -1.87 -7.74 -11.59
C TRP A 31 -3.03 -7.89 -10.60
N VAL A 32 -3.30 -9.07 -10.04
CA VAL A 32 -4.29 -9.28 -9.00
C VAL A 32 -4.03 -8.36 -7.81
N SER A 33 -2.78 -8.32 -7.31
CA SER A 33 -2.41 -7.48 -6.16
C SER A 33 -2.41 -5.98 -6.47
N SER A 34 -2.21 -5.59 -7.74
CA SER A 34 -2.07 -4.20 -8.15
C SER A 34 -3.38 -3.57 -8.62
N ALA A 35 -4.31 -4.35 -9.20
CA ALA A 35 -5.53 -3.85 -9.83
C ALA A 35 -6.40 -3.03 -8.87
N TYR A 36 -6.59 -3.51 -7.64
CA TYR A 36 -7.29 -2.77 -6.58
C TYR A 36 -6.63 -1.42 -6.31
N THR A 37 -5.34 -1.44 -5.99
CA THR A 37 -4.58 -0.25 -5.59
C THR A 37 -4.52 0.78 -6.71
N LEU A 38 -4.39 0.31 -7.94
CA LEU A 38 -4.38 1.14 -9.15
C LEU A 38 -5.72 1.84 -9.39
N ALA A 39 -6.84 1.10 -9.27
CA ALA A 39 -8.18 1.68 -9.38
C ALA A 39 -8.43 2.71 -8.27
N VAL A 40 -8.01 2.41 -7.02
CA VAL A 40 -8.08 3.37 -5.92
C VAL A 40 -7.25 4.62 -6.24
N ALA A 41 -5.99 4.48 -6.67
CA ALA A 41 -5.12 5.62 -6.97
C ALA A 41 -5.73 6.52 -8.08
N GLY A 42 -6.19 5.91 -9.18
CA GLY A 42 -6.72 6.64 -10.33
C GLY A 42 -8.04 7.37 -10.05
N LEU A 43 -8.91 6.80 -9.22
CA LEU A 43 -10.28 7.29 -9.06
C LEU A 43 -10.53 8.09 -7.78
N THR A 44 -9.59 8.07 -6.80
CA THR A 44 -9.81 8.67 -5.48
C THR A 44 -10.10 10.17 -5.53
N LEU A 45 -9.43 10.93 -6.40
CA LEU A 45 -9.65 12.38 -6.55
C LEU A 45 -11.09 12.68 -6.99
N SER A 46 -11.54 12.01 -8.04
CA SER A 46 -12.90 12.18 -8.58
C SER A 46 -13.97 11.68 -7.62
N ALA A 47 -13.70 10.60 -6.92
CA ALA A 47 -14.60 10.07 -5.90
C ALA A 47 -14.75 11.03 -4.70
N GLY A 48 -13.71 11.78 -4.35
CA GLY A 48 -13.80 12.88 -3.37
C GLY A 48 -14.72 14.00 -3.84
N THR A 49 -14.51 14.49 -5.07
CA THR A 49 -15.36 15.52 -5.70
C THR A 49 -16.81 15.04 -5.86
N LEU A 50 -17.01 13.79 -6.28
CA LEU A 50 -18.35 13.20 -6.38
C LEU A 50 -19.05 13.16 -5.02
N GLY A 51 -18.30 12.89 -3.94
CA GLY A 51 -18.82 12.95 -2.57
C GLY A 51 -19.31 14.35 -2.17
N ASP A 52 -18.58 15.38 -2.58
CA ASP A 52 -19.00 16.77 -2.31
C ASP A 52 -20.29 17.12 -3.07
N LEU A 53 -20.46 16.67 -4.31
CA LEU A 53 -21.64 16.96 -5.15
C LEU A 53 -22.86 16.09 -4.83
N ALA A 54 -22.70 14.77 -4.81
CA ALA A 54 -23.80 13.81 -4.66
C ALA A 54 -24.15 13.53 -3.18
N GLY A 55 -23.27 13.93 -2.29
CA GLY A 55 -23.36 13.67 -0.86
C GLY A 55 -22.40 12.59 -0.39
N ARG A 56 -21.61 12.94 0.60
CA ARG A 56 -20.50 12.10 1.10
C ARG A 56 -20.96 10.74 1.61
N ARG A 57 -22.06 10.69 2.37
CA ARG A 57 -22.68 9.44 2.83
C ARG A 57 -23.16 8.60 1.64
N THR A 58 -23.81 9.21 0.67
CA THR A 58 -24.35 8.51 -0.51
C THR A 58 -23.22 7.86 -1.30
N VAL A 59 -22.15 8.59 -1.62
CA VAL A 59 -21.01 8.07 -2.37
C VAL A 59 -20.25 7.00 -1.57
N PHE A 60 -20.11 7.18 -0.26
CA PHE A 60 -19.53 6.18 0.63
C PHE A 60 -20.32 4.85 0.62
N LEU A 61 -21.67 4.92 0.68
CA LEU A 61 -22.53 3.74 0.62
C LEU A 61 -22.48 3.05 -0.75
N ILE A 62 -22.53 3.83 -1.85
CA ILE A 62 -22.36 3.26 -3.20
C ILE A 62 -21.02 2.56 -3.32
N GLY A 63 -19.92 3.18 -2.85
CA GLY A 63 -18.61 2.57 -2.81
C GLY A 63 -18.58 1.26 -2.01
N THR A 64 -19.31 1.22 -0.90
CA THR A 64 -19.43 0.01 -0.07
C THR A 64 -20.18 -1.11 -0.81
N VAL A 65 -21.25 -0.77 -1.54
CA VAL A 65 -21.98 -1.74 -2.41
C VAL A 65 -21.05 -2.27 -3.50
N VAL A 66 -20.36 -1.37 -4.22
CA VAL A 66 -19.43 -1.75 -5.31
C VAL A 66 -18.33 -2.67 -4.79
N MET A 67 -17.75 -2.36 -3.63
CA MET A 67 -16.75 -3.21 -3.00
C MET A 67 -17.30 -4.57 -2.60
N GLY A 68 -18.51 -4.62 -2.03
CA GLY A 68 -19.18 -5.88 -1.66
C GLY A 68 -19.50 -6.75 -2.89
N VAL A 69 -20.01 -6.14 -3.97
CA VAL A 69 -20.27 -6.84 -5.23
C VAL A 69 -18.98 -7.38 -5.85
N GLY A 70 -17.93 -6.55 -5.93
CA GLY A 70 -16.62 -6.98 -6.40
C GLY A 70 -16.06 -8.15 -5.58
N SER A 71 -16.25 -8.13 -4.25
CA SER A 71 -15.86 -9.24 -3.36
C SER A 71 -16.61 -10.54 -3.66
N LEU A 72 -17.90 -10.46 -3.97
CA LEU A 72 -18.68 -11.66 -4.35
C LEU A 72 -18.27 -12.19 -5.73
N VAL A 73 -17.92 -11.32 -6.68
CA VAL A 73 -17.35 -11.73 -7.97
C VAL A 73 -15.99 -12.40 -7.76
N ALA A 74 -15.12 -11.85 -6.91
CA ALA A 74 -13.83 -12.45 -6.58
C ALA A 74 -13.98 -13.82 -5.89
N PHE A 75 -14.99 -13.98 -5.01
CA PHE A 75 -15.33 -15.26 -4.41
C PHE A 75 -15.73 -16.32 -5.44
N GLY A 76 -16.37 -15.93 -6.54
CA GLY A 76 -16.76 -16.84 -7.63
C GLY A 76 -15.73 -16.94 -8.76
N ALA A 77 -14.54 -16.33 -8.64
CA ALA A 77 -13.59 -16.28 -9.74
C ALA A 77 -12.96 -17.65 -10.04
N GLY A 78 -13.09 -18.10 -11.27
CA GLY A 78 -12.49 -19.34 -11.78
C GLY A 78 -11.20 -19.16 -12.56
N ASP A 79 -10.79 -17.93 -12.84
CA ASP A 79 -9.59 -17.57 -13.59
C ASP A 79 -8.98 -16.24 -13.12
N GLY A 80 -7.70 -16.02 -13.51
CA GLY A 80 -6.97 -14.83 -13.10
C GLY A 80 -7.52 -13.52 -13.67
N GLY A 81 -8.10 -13.54 -14.88
CA GLY A 81 -8.68 -12.36 -15.51
C GLY A 81 -9.92 -11.88 -14.77
N THR A 82 -10.81 -12.80 -14.42
CA THR A 82 -12.00 -12.53 -13.59
C THR A 82 -11.60 -11.97 -12.22
N LEU A 83 -10.56 -12.53 -11.62
CA LEU A 83 -10.07 -12.04 -10.31
C LEU A 83 -9.46 -10.63 -10.41
N ILE A 84 -8.67 -10.33 -11.45
CA ILE A 84 -8.15 -8.98 -11.72
C ILE A 84 -9.29 -7.98 -11.90
N ALA A 85 -10.32 -8.34 -12.70
CA ALA A 85 -11.47 -7.48 -12.90
C ALA A 85 -12.25 -7.24 -11.59
N ALA A 86 -12.43 -8.27 -10.78
CA ALA A 86 -13.07 -8.17 -9.46
C ALA A 86 -12.30 -7.25 -8.51
N GLU A 87 -10.96 -7.38 -8.45
CA GLU A 87 -10.10 -6.49 -7.66
C GLU A 87 -10.16 -5.04 -8.16
N ALA A 88 -10.21 -4.82 -9.47
CA ALA A 88 -10.41 -3.48 -10.03
C ALA A 88 -11.76 -2.88 -9.62
N VAL A 89 -12.85 -3.67 -9.66
CA VAL A 89 -14.18 -3.24 -9.20
C VAL A 89 -14.16 -2.92 -7.70
N MET A 90 -13.54 -3.79 -6.87
CA MET A 90 -13.36 -3.49 -5.45
C MET A 90 -12.55 -2.21 -5.23
N GLY A 91 -11.56 -1.96 -6.08
CA GLY A 91 -10.75 -0.72 -6.06
C GLY A 91 -11.57 0.53 -6.37
N VAL A 92 -12.52 0.48 -7.30
CA VAL A 92 -13.50 1.56 -7.53
C VAL A 92 -14.28 1.83 -6.24
N GLY A 93 -14.77 0.79 -5.57
CA GLY A 93 -15.43 0.91 -4.26
C GLY A 93 -14.52 1.54 -3.21
N GLY A 94 -13.26 1.08 -3.11
CA GLY A 94 -12.25 1.62 -2.21
C GLY A 94 -11.95 3.11 -2.46
N ALA A 95 -11.87 3.52 -3.73
CA ALA A 95 -11.70 4.92 -4.12
C ALA A 95 -12.84 5.81 -3.62
N MET A 96 -14.07 5.31 -3.63
CA MET A 96 -15.24 6.03 -3.11
C MET A 96 -15.29 6.04 -1.58
N ILE A 97 -14.82 4.99 -0.92
CA ILE A 97 -14.85 4.85 0.54
C ILE A 97 -13.79 5.74 1.20
N LEU A 98 -12.53 5.70 0.75
CA LEU A 98 -11.41 6.31 1.45
C LEU A 98 -11.55 7.83 1.66
N PRO A 99 -11.69 8.68 0.61
CA PRO A 99 -11.77 10.12 0.81
C PRO A 99 -13.06 10.52 1.52
N ASN A 100 -14.19 9.87 1.19
CA ASN A 100 -15.47 10.22 1.78
C ASN A 100 -15.55 9.86 3.27
N SER A 101 -14.95 8.71 3.69
CA SER A 101 -14.90 8.35 5.11
C SER A 101 -14.10 9.37 5.94
N LEU A 102 -12.96 9.83 5.43
CA LEU A 102 -12.14 10.83 6.11
C LEU A 102 -12.86 12.20 6.18
N THR A 103 -13.53 12.57 5.11
CA THR A 103 -14.29 13.82 5.06
C THR A 103 -15.53 13.78 5.97
N ILE A 104 -16.22 12.64 6.07
CA ILE A 104 -17.31 12.42 7.03
C ILE A 104 -16.80 12.63 8.46
N VAL A 105 -15.67 11.99 8.83
CA VAL A 105 -15.04 12.16 10.15
C VAL A 105 -14.70 13.62 10.40
N SER A 106 -14.09 14.30 9.43
CA SER A 106 -13.73 15.72 9.56
C SER A 106 -14.92 16.65 9.77
N HIS A 107 -16.09 16.28 9.25
CA HIS A 107 -17.31 17.06 9.33
C HIS A 107 -18.07 16.84 10.65
N ILE A 108 -18.02 15.61 11.19
CA ILE A 108 -18.64 15.27 12.48
C ILE A 108 -17.95 15.99 13.64
N PHE A 109 -16.65 16.28 13.52
CA PHE A 109 -15.86 16.96 14.54
C PHE A 109 -15.43 18.37 14.09
N PRO A 110 -16.24 19.43 14.30
CA PRO A 110 -15.92 20.81 13.90
C PRO A 110 -14.73 21.38 14.70
N ASP A 111 -14.61 21.01 15.97
CA ASP A 111 -13.49 21.43 16.83
C ASP A 111 -12.17 20.88 16.28
N PRO A 112 -11.17 21.76 15.98
CA PRO A 112 -9.90 21.34 15.41
C PRO A 112 -9.14 20.30 16.24
N ARG A 113 -9.27 20.34 17.58
CA ARG A 113 -8.61 19.40 18.49
C ARG A 113 -9.23 18.01 18.38
N LYS A 114 -10.57 17.93 18.52
CA LYS A 114 -11.32 16.67 18.40
C LYS A 114 -11.21 16.09 17.00
N ARG A 115 -11.21 16.93 15.97
CA ARG A 115 -11.01 16.52 14.57
C ARG A 115 -9.64 15.85 14.37
N THR A 116 -8.55 16.44 14.88
CA THR A 116 -7.22 15.85 14.78
C THR A 116 -7.15 14.49 15.50
N GLU A 117 -7.79 14.36 16.65
CA GLU A 117 -7.88 13.08 17.37
C GLU A 117 -8.67 12.04 16.57
N ALA A 118 -9.82 12.41 16.04
CA ALA A 118 -10.66 11.53 15.24
C ALA A 118 -9.97 11.06 13.94
N ILE A 119 -9.23 11.96 13.26
CA ILE A 119 -8.41 11.61 12.09
C ILE A 119 -7.28 10.66 12.48
N SER A 120 -6.67 10.84 13.64
CA SER A 120 -5.62 9.96 14.14
C SER A 120 -6.16 8.54 14.42
N ILE A 121 -7.34 8.42 15.02
CA ILE A 121 -8.03 7.14 15.21
C ILE A 121 -8.39 6.52 13.85
N TRP A 122 -8.94 7.31 12.93
CA TRP A 122 -9.24 6.87 11.57
C TRP A 122 -7.99 6.31 10.86
N ALA A 123 -6.84 6.98 10.98
CA ALA A 123 -5.56 6.49 10.48
C ALA A 123 -5.11 5.19 11.17
N GLY A 124 -5.32 5.09 12.51
CA GLY A 124 -5.07 3.85 13.27
C GLY A 124 -5.87 2.66 12.77
N CYS A 125 -7.12 2.86 12.34
CA CYS A 125 -7.95 1.81 11.74
C CYS A 125 -7.34 1.20 10.47
N SER A 126 -6.48 1.95 9.74
CA SER A 126 -5.72 1.38 8.61
C SER A 126 -4.71 0.34 9.07
N GLY A 127 -4.04 0.61 10.20
CA GLY A 127 -3.09 -0.34 10.79
C GLY A 127 -3.77 -1.63 11.26
N VAL A 128 -4.96 -1.50 11.87
CA VAL A 128 -5.78 -2.68 12.22
C VAL A 128 -6.14 -3.47 10.97
N GLY A 129 -6.50 -2.79 9.86
CA GLY A 129 -6.76 -3.44 8.58
C GLY A 129 -5.53 -4.14 8.01
N LEU A 130 -4.37 -3.45 8.03
CA LEU A 130 -3.10 -4.01 7.53
C LEU A 130 -2.64 -5.23 8.34
N ALA A 131 -2.78 -5.20 9.67
CA ALA A 131 -2.46 -6.33 10.54
C ALA A 131 -3.48 -7.47 10.40
N GLY A 132 -4.76 -7.10 10.30
CA GLY A 132 -5.87 -8.05 10.25
C GLY A 132 -5.88 -8.89 8.97
N GLY A 133 -5.45 -8.30 7.83
CA GLY A 133 -5.48 -8.99 6.55
C GLY A 133 -4.74 -10.33 6.53
N PRO A 134 -3.44 -10.38 6.86
CA PRO A 134 -2.70 -11.66 6.90
C PRO A 134 -3.24 -12.64 7.94
N LEU A 135 -3.71 -12.14 9.10
CA LEU A 135 -4.30 -13.00 10.14
C LEU A 135 -5.62 -13.64 9.66
N VAL A 136 -6.50 -12.82 9.08
CA VAL A 136 -7.78 -13.29 8.51
C VAL A 136 -7.51 -14.26 7.36
N ALA A 137 -6.63 -13.91 6.43
CA ALA A 137 -6.22 -14.80 5.35
C ALA A 137 -5.66 -16.11 5.90
N GLY A 138 -4.76 -16.07 6.88
CA GLY A 138 -4.16 -17.25 7.49
C GLY A 138 -5.17 -18.18 8.13
N VAL A 139 -6.12 -17.66 8.90
CA VAL A 139 -7.19 -18.45 9.53
C VAL A 139 -8.09 -19.09 8.46
N LEU A 140 -8.50 -18.31 7.45
CA LEU A 140 -9.38 -18.81 6.41
C LEU A 140 -8.70 -19.84 5.51
N LEU A 141 -7.44 -19.63 5.13
CA LEU A 141 -6.69 -20.52 4.26
C LEU A 141 -6.34 -21.85 4.92
N ASN A 142 -6.30 -21.91 6.25
CA ASN A 142 -6.12 -23.18 6.99
C ASN A 142 -7.35 -24.08 6.97
N HIS A 143 -8.54 -23.53 6.76
CA HIS A 143 -9.80 -24.26 6.86
C HIS A 143 -10.64 -24.24 5.59
N PHE A 144 -10.44 -23.25 4.73
CA PHE A 144 -11.24 -23.01 3.53
C PHE A 144 -10.34 -22.70 2.32
N SER A 145 -10.94 -22.63 1.14
CA SER A 145 -10.25 -22.22 -0.08
C SER A 145 -9.91 -20.73 -0.05
N TRP A 146 -8.96 -20.30 -0.91
CA TRP A 146 -8.55 -18.89 -1.03
C TRP A 146 -9.72 -17.94 -1.38
N HIS A 147 -10.75 -18.43 -2.04
CA HIS A 147 -11.97 -17.69 -2.34
C HIS A 147 -12.61 -17.07 -1.09
N SER A 148 -12.59 -17.80 0.04
CA SER A 148 -13.22 -17.37 1.31
C SER A 148 -12.66 -16.05 1.85
N VAL A 149 -11.44 -15.70 1.49
CA VAL A 149 -10.79 -14.45 1.93
C VAL A 149 -11.58 -13.23 1.46
N PHE A 150 -12.18 -13.31 0.27
CA PHE A 150 -12.99 -12.22 -0.28
C PHE A 150 -14.35 -12.06 0.43
N LEU A 151 -14.92 -13.12 1.01
CA LEU A 151 -16.18 -13.02 1.76
C LEU A 151 -16.08 -12.10 2.98
N VAL A 152 -14.90 -11.89 3.52
CA VAL A 152 -14.70 -10.97 4.66
C VAL A 152 -15.11 -9.54 4.27
N ASN A 153 -14.68 -9.07 3.10
CA ASN A 153 -15.07 -7.75 2.60
C ASN A 153 -16.56 -7.66 2.28
N ALA A 154 -17.16 -8.73 1.75
CA ALA A 154 -18.61 -8.78 1.53
C ALA A 154 -19.38 -8.68 2.86
N ALA A 155 -18.99 -9.43 3.89
CA ALA A 155 -19.59 -9.39 5.21
C ALA A 155 -19.42 -8.01 5.87
N MET A 156 -18.22 -7.43 5.81
CA MET A 156 -17.97 -6.09 6.32
C MET A 156 -18.80 -5.03 5.58
N SER A 157 -18.97 -5.18 4.26
CA SER A 157 -19.82 -4.29 3.46
C SER A 157 -21.27 -4.31 3.94
N LEU A 158 -21.82 -5.48 4.24
CA LEU A 158 -23.17 -5.60 4.79
C LEU A 158 -23.32 -4.88 6.13
N VAL A 159 -22.35 -5.06 7.04
CA VAL A 159 -22.35 -4.34 8.33
C VAL A 159 -22.30 -2.82 8.14
N VAL A 160 -21.41 -2.34 7.26
CA VAL A 160 -21.27 -0.90 6.97
C VAL A 160 -22.54 -0.34 6.35
N LEU A 161 -23.18 -1.06 5.41
CA LEU A 161 -24.44 -0.66 4.78
C LEU A 161 -25.59 -0.59 5.78
N ALA A 162 -25.64 -1.47 6.76
CA ALA A 162 -26.66 -1.46 7.81
C ALA A 162 -26.46 -0.31 8.80
N VAL A 163 -25.22 -0.05 9.21
CA VAL A 163 -24.91 0.89 10.31
C VAL A 163 -24.81 2.35 9.83
N THR A 164 -24.20 2.57 8.65
CA THR A 164 -23.92 3.95 8.18
C THR A 164 -25.15 4.82 8.00
N PRO A 165 -26.29 4.36 7.44
CA PRO A 165 -27.49 5.20 7.31
C PRO A 165 -28.04 5.70 8.64
N ILE A 166 -27.83 4.94 9.72
CA ILE A 166 -28.33 5.25 11.06
C ILE A 166 -27.44 6.30 11.73
N LEU A 167 -26.11 6.14 11.61
CA LEU A 167 -25.15 6.95 12.36
C LEU A 167 -24.67 8.20 11.63
N VAL A 168 -24.70 8.22 10.29
CA VAL A 168 -24.09 9.28 9.49
C VAL A 168 -25.15 10.10 8.77
N LYS A 169 -25.18 11.40 9.03
CA LYS A 169 -26.00 12.35 8.25
C LYS A 169 -25.35 12.64 6.90
N ASN A 170 -26.16 12.77 5.86
CA ASN A 170 -25.62 13.12 4.54
C ASN A 170 -25.26 14.61 4.48
N SER A 171 -24.09 14.92 3.96
CA SER A 171 -23.61 16.29 3.75
C SER A 171 -23.27 16.48 2.27
N ARG A 172 -23.69 17.62 1.70
CA ARG A 172 -23.44 18.01 0.30
C ARG A 172 -22.84 19.40 0.28
N HIS A 173 -21.99 19.64 -0.71
CA HIS A 173 -21.48 20.98 -1.01
C HIS A 173 -21.81 21.29 -2.47
N LEU A 174 -22.79 22.14 -2.69
CA LEU A 174 -23.26 22.52 -4.02
C LEU A 174 -22.38 23.68 -4.53
N GLY A 175 -21.62 23.47 -5.58
CA GLY A 175 -20.82 24.55 -6.19
C GLY A 175 -19.57 24.12 -6.92
N ARG A 176 -19.13 22.84 -6.79
CA ARG A 176 -18.00 22.30 -7.54
C ARG A 176 -18.44 21.57 -8.81
N ARG A 177 -17.58 21.59 -9.83
CA ARG A 177 -17.75 20.79 -11.05
C ARG A 177 -16.79 19.63 -11.04
N ILE A 178 -17.18 18.49 -11.62
CA ILE A 178 -16.27 17.35 -11.83
C ILE A 178 -15.35 17.73 -12.98
N ASP A 179 -14.04 17.71 -12.73
CA ASP A 179 -13.02 17.85 -13.76
C ASP A 179 -12.81 16.51 -14.46
N ILE A 180 -13.65 16.22 -15.48
CA ILE A 180 -13.55 14.99 -16.26
C ILE A 180 -12.20 14.90 -16.99
N PRO A 181 -11.66 15.96 -17.64
CA PRO A 181 -10.33 15.92 -18.22
C PRO A 181 -9.23 15.55 -17.25
N GLY A 182 -9.21 16.19 -16.07
CA GLY A 182 -8.24 15.88 -15.01
C GLY A 182 -8.36 14.43 -14.52
N LEU A 183 -9.58 13.92 -14.34
CA LEU A 183 -9.85 12.53 -14.00
C LEU A 183 -9.23 11.56 -15.02
N VAL A 184 -9.57 11.72 -16.31
CA VAL A 184 -9.10 10.84 -17.37
C VAL A 184 -7.58 10.88 -17.48
N LEU A 185 -6.99 12.08 -17.48
CA LEU A 185 -5.54 12.26 -17.59
C LEU A 185 -4.81 11.64 -16.41
N THR A 186 -5.29 11.82 -15.18
CA THR A 186 -4.70 11.21 -13.98
C THR A 186 -4.79 9.69 -14.03
N THR A 187 -5.97 9.16 -14.38
CA THR A 187 -6.20 7.72 -14.44
C THR A 187 -5.31 7.08 -15.50
N VAL A 188 -5.25 7.63 -16.73
CA VAL A 188 -4.41 7.13 -17.81
C VAL A 188 -2.92 7.24 -17.44
N SER A 189 -2.51 8.36 -16.84
CA SER A 189 -1.14 8.57 -16.39
C SER A 189 -0.71 7.50 -15.37
N LEU A 190 -1.54 7.24 -14.36
CA LEU A 190 -1.23 6.23 -13.33
C LEU A 190 -1.25 4.80 -13.88
N LEU A 191 -2.20 4.49 -14.78
CA LEU A 191 -2.26 3.20 -15.47
C LEU A 191 -0.99 2.96 -16.30
N ALA A 192 -0.59 3.95 -17.10
CA ALA A 192 0.58 3.85 -17.97
C ALA A 192 1.88 3.72 -17.15
N LEU A 193 2.04 4.50 -16.07
CA LEU A 193 3.19 4.41 -15.16
C LEU A 193 3.26 3.02 -14.53
N THR A 194 2.14 2.55 -13.98
CA THR A 194 2.08 1.27 -13.26
C THR A 194 2.35 0.10 -14.21
N TYR A 195 1.73 0.12 -15.41
CA TYR A 195 2.00 -0.86 -16.45
C TYR A 195 3.48 -0.89 -16.83
N GLY A 196 4.06 0.29 -17.10
CA GLY A 196 5.48 0.41 -17.45
C GLY A 196 6.42 -0.14 -16.38
N VAL A 197 6.11 0.09 -15.10
CA VAL A 197 6.95 -0.39 -13.99
C VAL A 197 6.75 -1.88 -13.74
N ILE A 198 5.52 -2.40 -13.76
CA ILE A 198 5.24 -3.83 -13.51
C ILE A 198 5.77 -4.69 -14.66
N GLU A 199 5.33 -4.40 -15.88
CA GLU A 199 5.73 -5.21 -17.04
C GLU A 199 7.18 -5.00 -17.43
N GLY A 200 7.73 -3.79 -17.24
CA GLY A 200 9.15 -3.52 -17.48
C GLY A 200 10.09 -4.38 -16.67
N GLY A 201 9.68 -4.78 -15.46
CA GLY A 201 10.41 -5.74 -14.63
C GLY A 201 10.42 -7.17 -15.21
N HIS A 202 9.46 -7.53 -16.06
CA HIS A 202 9.32 -8.86 -16.65
C HIS A 202 9.92 -8.95 -18.07
N VAL A 203 9.56 -8.00 -18.95
CA VAL A 203 9.98 -8.03 -20.36
C VAL A 203 11.21 -7.19 -20.65
N GLY A 204 11.66 -6.41 -19.66
CA GLY A 204 12.78 -5.47 -19.77
C GLY A 204 12.33 -4.05 -20.12
N TYR A 205 13.01 -3.07 -19.51
CA TYR A 205 12.67 -1.65 -19.69
C TYR A 205 13.00 -1.10 -21.09
N GLY A 206 13.73 -1.84 -21.93
CA GLY A 206 14.00 -1.51 -23.33
C GLY A 206 12.91 -1.95 -24.32
N ASP A 207 11.89 -2.70 -23.89
CA ASP A 207 10.79 -3.12 -24.75
C ASP A 207 9.98 -1.89 -25.23
N THR A 208 9.61 -1.89 -26.51
CA THR A 208 8.87 -0.78 -27.12
C THR A 208 7.55 -0.48 -26.41
N ARG A 209 6.85 -1.51 -25.91
CA ARG A 209 5.58 -1.35 -25.19
C ARG A 209 5.79 -0.59 -23.89
N ILE A 210 6.89 -0.85 -23.19
CA ILE A 210 7.25 -0.18 -21.94
C ILE A 210 7.65 1.27 -22.19
N LEU A 211 8.45 1.52 -23.24
CA LEU A 211 8.82 2.88 -23.63
C LEU A 211 7.59 3.71 -24.04
N VAL A 212 6.64 3.11 -24.78
CA VAL A 212 5.36 3.74 -25.11
C VAL A 212 4.54 4.02 -23.86
N ALA A 213 4.48 3.11 -22.89
CA ALA A 213 3.78 3.33 -21.63
C ALA A 213 4.37 4.53 -20.85
N PHE A 214 5.69 4.62 -20.75
CA PHE A 214 6.34 5.77 -20.11
C PHE A 214 6.14 7.09 -20.89
N LEU A 215 6.10 7.03 -22.22
CA LEU A 215 5.77 8.20 -23.05
C LEU A 215 4.31 8.64 -22.80
N VAL A 216 3.37 7.71 -22.78
CA VAL A 216 1.95 8.00 -22.45
C VAL A 216 1.84 8.59 -21.06
N PHE A 217 2.54 8.03 -20.06
CA PHE A 217 2.62 8.58 -18.72
C PHE A 217 3.10 10.04 -18.74
N LEU A 218 4.24 10.32 -19.38
CA LEU A 218 4.82 11.66 -19.41
C LEU A 218 3.90 12.67 -20.10
N VAL A 219 3.33 12.31 -21.26
CA VAL A 219 2.41 13.16 -22.02
C VAL A 219 1.15 13.46 -21.22
N THR A 220 0.52 12.42 -20.64
CA THR A 220 -0.71 12.61 -19.87
C THR A 220 -0.46 13.35 -18.56
N LEU A 221 0.69 13.16 -17.91
CA LEU A 221 1.11 13.94 -16.75
C LEU A 221 1.29 15.42 -17.06
N VAL A 222 1.98 15.73 -18.16
CA VAL A 222 2.17 17.13 -18.61
C VAL A 222 0.83 17.77 -18.97
N LEU A 223 -0.04 17.05 -19.66
CA LEU A 223 -1.39 17.52 -19.98
C LEU A 223 -2.22 17.73 -18.71
N PHE A 224 -2.17 16.79 -17.77
CA PHE A 224 -2.83 16.92 -16.47
C PHE A 224 -2.37 18.18 -15.73
N VAL A 225 -1.07 18.39 -15.58
CA VAL A 225 -0.53 19.59 -14.92
C VAL A 225 -0.98 20.88 -15.64
N ARG A 226 -1.01 20.88 -16.98
CA ARG A 226 -1.50 22.04 -17.75
C ARG A 226 -2.99 22.31 -17.56
N VAL A 227 -3.81 21.26 -17.53
CA VAL A 227 -5.25 21.38 -17.27
C VAL A 227 -5.47 21.89 -15.85
N GLU A 228 -4.77 21.33 -14.87
CA GLU A 228 -4.88 21.68 -13.47
C GLU A 228 -4.48 23.13 -13.18
N LEU A 229 -3.40 23.61 -13.81
CA LEU A 229 -2.94 25.00 -13.70
C LEU A 229 -3.89 26.01 -14.35
N ARG A 230 -4.76 25.58 -15.27
CA ARG A 230 -5.74 26.42 -15.97
C ARG A 230 -7.16 26.25 -15.43
N SER A 231 -7.39 25.26 -14.60
CA SER A 231 -8.72 25.01 -14.03
C SER A 231 -9.08 26.07 -12.99
N ALA A 232 -10.30 26.57 -13.06
CA ALA A 232 -10.86 27.48 -12.05
C ALA A 232 -11.13 26.77 -10.71
N ASP A 233 -11.39 25.44 -10.77
CA ASP A 233 -11.61 24.56 -9.62
C ASP A 233 -10.65 23.36 -9.69
N PRO A 234 -9.34 23.54 -9.38
CA PRO A 234 -8.37 22.46 -9.51
C PRO A 234 -8.70 21.29 -8.59
N MET A 235 -8.56 20.07 -9.11
CA MET A 235 -8.73 18.83 -8.33
C MET A 235 -7.60 18.64 -7.33
N LEU A 236 -6.43 19.18 -7.63
CA LEU A 236 -5.19 18.98 -6.90
C LEU A 236 -4.57 20.31 -6.53
N ASN A 237 -4.53 20.62 -5.25
CA ASN A 237 -3.72 21.76 -4.82
C ASN A 237 -2.25 21.34 -4.84
N LEU A 238 -1.51 21.80 -5.85
CA LEU A 238 -0.09 21.48 -6.05
C LEU A 238 0.81 21.83 -4.85
N THR A 239 0.33 22.69 -3.94
CA THR A 239 1.04 22.95 -2.68
C THR A 239 1.05 21.74 -1.74
N LEU A 240 0.15 20.75 -1.94
CA LEU A 240 0.11 19.50 -1.20
C LEU A 240 1.26 18.54 -1.60
N PHE A 241 1.93 18.75 -2.74
CA PHE A 241 3.14 18.01 -3.10
C PHE A 241 4.30 18.18 -2.10
N ARG A 242 4.25 19.20 -1.26
CA ARG A 242 5.19 19.34 -0.13
C ARG A 242 5.08 18.19 0.91
N SER A 243 4.08 17.34 0.79
CA SER A 243 3.85 16.16 1.65
C SER A 243 4.29 14.84 1.00
N ALA A 244 5.29 14.85 0.13
CA ALA A 244 5.80 13.66 -0.60
C ALA A 244 6.42 12.56 0.29
N SER A 245 6.51 12.77 1.60
CA SER A 245 7.06 11.82 2.59
C SER A 245 6.29 10.49 2.73
N PHE A 246 5.23 10.32 1.97
CA PHE A 246 4.24 9.25 2.15
C PHE A 246 4.58 7.94 1.43
N SER A 247 5.27 8.04 0.30
CA SER A 247 5.38 6.94 -0.66
C SER A 247 6.29 5.79 -0.20
N THR A 248 7.22 6.08 0.70
CA THR A 248 8.30 5.16 1.05
C THR A 248 7.95 4.17 2.17
N VAL A 249 6.91 4.49 2.95
CA VAL A 249 6.58 3.73 4.18
C VAL A 249 5.90 2.39 3.88
N MET A 250 5.29 2.20 2.71
CA MET A 250 4.47 1.01 2.43
C MET A 250 5.21 -0.15 1.76
N GLY A 251 6.43 0.06 1.27
CA GLY A 251 7.22 -1.02 0.64
C GLY A 251 7.80 -2.03 1.62
N VAL A 252 8.16 -1.61 2.84
CA VAL A 252 8.79 -2.49 3.85
C VAL A 252 7.89 -3.63 4.29
N PRO A 253 6.59 -3.43 4.61
CA PRO A 253 5.68 -4.53 4.93
C PRO A 253 5.62 -5.60 3.84
N LEU A 254 5.61 -5.22 2.56
CA LEU A 254 5.61 -6.18 1.46
C LEU A 254 6.88 -7.03 1.44
N LEU A 255 8.06 -6.40 1.58
CA LEU A 255 9.33 -7.12 1.65
C LEU A 255 9.37 -8.09 2.82
N MET A 256 8.81 -7.70 3.98
CA MET A 256 8.75 -8.57 5.16
C MET A 256 7.79 -9.75 4.99
N VAL A 257 6.65 -9.56 4.32
CA VAL A 257 5.77 -10.67 3.96
C VAL A 257 6.51 -11.68 3.08
N LEU A 258 7.18 -11.21 2.03
CA LEU A 258 7.95 -12.06 1.14
C LEU A 258 9.10 -12.76 1.86
N TYR A 259 9.79 -12.06 2.76
CA TYR A 259 10.86 -12.65 3.58
C TYR A 259 10.34 -13.80 4.46
N PHE A 260 9.27 -13.57 5.22
CA PHE A 260 8.72 -14.62 6.08
C PHE A 260 8.20 -15.82 5.31
N GLN A 261 7.52 -15.60 4.19
CA GLN A 261 6.95 -16.69 3.40
C GLN A 261 7.98 -17.45 2.56
N ARG A 262 8.95 -16.74 1.93
CA ARG A 262 9.91 -17.37 1.02
C ARG A 262 11.22 -17.83 1.67
N VAL A 263 11.68 -17.13 2.70
CA VAL A 263 12.94 -17.46 3.41
C VAL A 263 12.66 -18.33 4.62
N GLN A 264 11.71 -17.91 5.45
CA GLN A 264 11.39 -18.60 6.70
C GLN A 264 10.27 -19.64 6.54
N HIS A 265 9.77 -19.85 5.31
CA HIS A 265 8.69 -20.81 5.02
C HIS A 265 7.49 -20.69 5.97
N ALA A 266 7.27 -19.49 6.52
CA ALA A 266 6.20 -19.23 7.45
C ALA A 266 4.85 -19.33 6.74
N SER A 267 3.88 -19.93 7.39
CA SER A 267 2.50 -19.94 6.91
C SER A 267 1.95 -18.51 6.83
N ALA A 268 0.84 -18.32 6.13
CA ALA A 268 0.19 -17.00 6.07
C ALA A 268 -0.20 -16.51 7.49
N LEU A 269 -0.63 -17.43 8.35
CA LEU A 269 -0.99 -17.12 9.74
C LEU A 269 0.26 -16.73 10.57
N ASP A 270 1.35 -17.50 10.47
CA ASP A 270 2.60 -17.19 11.17
C ASP A 270 3.19 -15.86 10.69
N THR A 271 3.12 -15.59 9.39
CA THR A 271 3.49 -14.29 8.82
C THR A 271 2.68 -13.16 9.44
N GLY A 272 1.37 -13.34 9.58
CA GLY A 272 0.50 -12.38 10.25
C GLY A 272 0.89 -12.13 11.70
N TRP A 273 1.16 -13.18 12.48
CA TRP A 273 1.63 -13.06 13.87
C TRP A 273 2.99 -12.36 13.98
N ARG A 274 3.92 -12.67 13.08
CA ARG A 274 5.25 -12.05 13.04
C ARG A 274 5.20 -10.57 12.65
N LEU A 275 4.23 -10.14 11.85
CA LEU A 275 4.01 -8.73 11.50
C LEU A 275 3.21 -7.95 12.56
N LEU A 276 2.52 -8.64 13.45
CA LEU A 276 1.64 -8.01 14.44
C LEU A 276 2.33 -6.94 15.29
N PRO A 277 3.57 -7.11 15.84
CA PRO A 277 4.24 -6.09 16.63
C PRO A 277 4.40 -4.77 15.88
N MET A 278 4.76 -4.81 14.59
CA MET A 278 4.90 -3.63 13.75
C MET A 278 3.57 -2.85 13.65
N PHE A 279 2.48 -3.55 13.33
CA PHE A 279 1.17 -2.92 13.17
C PHE A 279 0.53 -2.51 14.50
N ALA A 280 0.76 -3.26 15.59
CA ALA A 280 0.27 -2.90 16.92
C ALA A 280 0.88 -1.59 17.40
N VAL A 281 2.19 -1.42 17.23
CA VAL A 281 2.89 -0.17 17.56
C VAL A 281 2.42 0.97 16.65
N TYR A 282 2.27 0.71 15.34
CA TYR A 282 1.70 1.69 14.42
C TYR A 282 0.31 2.19 14.88
N VAL A 283 -0.60 1.27 15.23
CA VAL A 283 -1.96 1.61 15.70
C VAL A 283 -1.90 2.41 17.00
N ALA A 284 -1.11 1.94 17.98
CA ALA A 284 -0.97 2.61 19.27
C ALA A 284 -0.43 4.05 19.12
N VAL A 285 0.60 4.21 18.29
CA VAL A 285 1.20 5.52 18.03
C VAL A 285 0.24 6.43 17.26
N SER A 286 -0.44 5.90 16.24
CA SER A 286 -1.43 6.65 15.46
C SER A 286 -2.56 7.19 16.36
N ALA A 287 -3.01 6.40 17.33
CA ALA A 287 -4.07 6.81 18.26
C ALA A 287 -3.67 8.01 19.14
N VAL A 288 -2.39 8.12 19.50
CA VAL A 288 -1.88 9.23 20.33
C VAL A 288 -1.24 10.36 19.50
N ALA A 289 -1.00 10.14 18.21
CA ALA A 289 -0.30 11.08 17.34
C ALA A 289 -0.96 12.47 17.31
N GLY A 290 -2.29 12.53 17.34
CA GLY A 290 -3.03 13.79 17.41
C GLY A 290 -2.70 14.66 18.66
N ARG A 291 -2.45 14.01 19.78
CA ARG A 291 -2.02 14.72 21.02
C ARG A 291 -0.57 15.17 20.92
N LEU A 292 0.29 14.33 20.36
CA LEU A 292 1.72 14.60 20.21
C LEU A 292 1.98 15.73 19.20
N ILE A 293 1.22 15.80 18.10
CA ILE A 293 1.29 16.91 17.14
C ILE A 293 1.05 18.26 17.83
N ARG A 294 0.08 18.31 18.73
CA ARG A 294 -0.22 19.56 19.46
C ARG A 294 0.91 20.00 20.38
N ARG A 295 1.70 19.06 20.90
CA ARG A 295 2.81 19.35 21.81
C ARG A 295 4.12 19.66 21.09
N PHE A 296 4.44 18.91 20.04
CA PHE A 296 5.74 18.94 19.36
C PHE A 296 5.69 19.56 17.96
N GLY A 297 4.49 19.86 17.44
CA GLY A 297 4.32 20.37 16.09
C GLY A 297 4.40 19.28 15.01
N THR A 298 3.83 19.59 13.84
CA THR A 298 3.74 18.64 12.72
C THR A 298 5.10 18.34 12.10
N ARG A 299 5.94 19.37 11.91
CA ARG A 299 7.29 19.24 11.32
C ARG A 299 8.15 18.26 12.10
N SER A 300 8.27 18.48 13.43
CA SER A 300 9.10 17.64 14.31
C SER A 300 8.62 16.20 14.33
N MET A 301 7.29 15.98 14.40
CA MET A 301 6.69 14.64 14.39
C MET A 301 6.94 13.89 13.11
N LEU A 302 6.73 14.53 11.94
CA LEU A 302 6.97 13.91 10.64
C LEU A 302 8.44 13.57 10.44
N THR A 303 9.35 14.51 10.77
CA THR A 303 10.79 14.29 10.62
C THR A 303 11.27 13.17 11.54
N ALA A 304 10.88 13.19 12.81
CA ALA A 304 11.23 12.14 13.77
C ALA A 304 10.69 10.78 13.31
N GLY A 305 9.43 10.73 12.85
CA GLY A 305 8.82 9.51 12.33
C GLY A 305 9.59 8.91 11.15
N LEU A 306 10.00 9.74 10.19
CA LEU A 306 10.78 9.30 9.03
C LEU A 306 12.16 8.80 9.41
N VAL A 307 12.85 9.48 10.34
CA VAL A 307 14.15 9.05 10.87
C VAL A 307 14.03 7.72 11.62
N ILE A 308 13.02 7.57 12.47
CA ILE A 308 12.77 6.32 13.20
C ILE A 308 12.44 5.18 12.24
N ALA A 309 11.61 5.43 11.21
CA ALA A 309 11.31 4.43 10.17
C ALA A 309 12.57 4.03 9.40
N ALA A 310 13.44 5.00 9.05
CA ALA A 310 14.72 4.73 8.40
C ALA A 310 15.64 3.88 9.30
N ALA A 311 15.74 4.19 10.59
CA ALA A 311 16.52 3.41 11.55
C ALA A 311 15.97 1.98 11.70
N GLY A 312 14.64 1.82 11.78
CA GLY A 312 13.99 0.51 11.79
C GLY A 312 14.29 -0.30 10.53
N THR A 313 14.20 0.34 9.35
CA THR A 313 14.54 -0.31 8.08
C THR A 313 16.03 -0.67 7.99
N ALA A 314 16.93 0.19 8.47
CA ALA A 314 18.35 -0.09 8.54
C ALA A 314 18.66 -1.29 9.47
N LEU A 315 17.94 -1.41 10.58
CA LEU A 315 18.09 -2.55 11.49
C LEU A 315 17.64 -3.86 10.81
N LEU A 316 16.61 -3.83 9.97
CA LEU A 316 16.20 -5.00 9.19
C LEU A 316 17.27 -5.47 8.20
N MET A 317 18.16 -4.59 7.73
CA MET A 317 19.29 -4.99 6.86
C MET A 317 20.34 -5.84 7.58
N ALA A 318 20.44 -5.72 8.89
CA ALA A 318 21.37 -6.50 9.72
C ALA A 318 20.82 -7.89 10.09
N SER A 319 19.59 -8.23 9.66
CA SER A 319 18.99 -9.54 9.94
C SER A 319 19.81 -10.66 9.29
N PRO A 320 20.27 -11.67 10.06
CA PRO A 320 20.98 -12.81 9.50
C PRO A 320 20.04 -13.67 8.66
N PRO A 321 20.59 -14.47 7.70
CA PRO A 321 19.80 -15.41 6.93
C PRO A 321 19.22 -16.56 7.78
N ASP A 322 19.73 -16.73 8.99
CA ASP A 322 19.27 -17.75 9.93
C ASP A 322 17.97 -17.33 10.59
N ASP A 323 17.05 -18.26 10.75
CA ASP A 323 15.63 -18.17 11.17
C ASP A 323 15.30 -17.38 12.46
N SER A 324 16.17 -16.54 12.99
CA SER A 324 15.95 -15.85 14.24
C SER A 324 15.07 -14.61 14.07
N TYR A 325 13.78 -14.76 14.33
CA TYR A 325 12.83 -13.65 14.48
C TYR A 325 13.30 -12.59 15.48
N ALA A 326 14.14 -12.98 16.44
CA ALA A 326 14.69 -12.07 17.45
C ALA A 326 15.44 -10.86 16.87
N TRP A 327 16.04 -11.00 15.69
CA TRP A 327 16.74 -9.90 15.02
C TRP A 327 15.82 -9.03 14.15
N VAL A 328 14.69 -9.56 13.72
CA VAL A 328 13.77 -8.87 12.80
C VAL A 328 12.74 -8.02 13.54
N TRP A 329 12.18 -8.53 14.65
CA TRP A 329 11.09 -7.84 15.35
C TRP A 329 11.45 -6.43 15.86
N PRO A 330 12.69 -6.12 16.35
CA PRO A 330 12.99 -4.77 16.81
C PRO A 330 12.98 -3.76 15.66
N GLY A 331 13.50 -4.15 14.49
CA GLY A 331 13.46 -3.33 13.27
C GLY A 331 12.02 -3.05 12.83
N MET A 332 11.16 -4.07 12.89
CA MET A 332 9.74 -3.91 12.57
C MET A 332 8.99 -3.00 13.56
N VAL A 333 9.27 -3.13 14.86
CA VAL A 333 8.68 -2.26 15.89
C VAL A 333 9.10 -0.80 15.67
N LEU A 334 10.39 -0.54 15.43
CA LEU A 334 10.88 0.81 15.12
C LEU A 334 10.24 1.35 13.84
N PHE A 335 10.14 0.53 12.80
CA PHE A 335 9.47 0.93 11.58
C PHE A 335 8.00 1.28 11.82
N GLY A 336 7.26 0.45 12.56
CA GLY A 336 5.86 0.69 12.93
C GLY A 336 5.68 1.97 13.75
N LEU A 337 6.61 2.24 14.68
CA LEU A 337 6.67 3.47 15.46
C LEU A 337 6.83 4.71 14.54
N GLY A 338 7.81 4.66 13.64
CA GLY A 338 8.05 5.72 12.67
C GLY A 338 6.87 5.94 11.73
N ALA A 339 6.29 4.87 11.20
CA ALA A 339 5.12 4.92 10.33
C ALA A 339 3.91 5.58 11.01
N GLY A 340 3.68 5.29 12.30
CA GLY A 340 2.62 5.92 13.10
C GLY A 340 2.81 7.43 13.24
N PHE A 341 4.04 7.88 13.37
CA PHE A 341 4.38 9.31 13.42
C PHE A 341 4.36 10.00 12.05
N VAL A 342 4.26 9.27 10.94
CA VAL A 342 4.16 9.85 9.60
C VAL A 342 2.72 9.88 9.11
N LEU A 343 2.02 8.75 9.17
CA LEU A 343 0.73 8.57 8.47
C LEU A 343 -0.40 9.42 9.06
N ALA A 344 -0.55 9.44 10.38
CA ALA A 344 -1.59 10.23 11.02
C ALA A 344 -1.30 11.75 10.97
N PRO A 345 -0.08 12.22 11.31
CA PRO A 345 0.25 13.64 11.23
C PRO A 345 0.16 14.23 9.83
N SER A 346 0.62 13.53 8.79
CA SER A 346 0.56 14.05 7.42
C SER A 346 -0.88 14.21 6.94
N THR A 347 -1.75 13.25 7.25
CA THR A 347 -3.17 13.33 6.93
C THR A 347 -3.85 14.50 7.64
N ALA A 348 -3.62 14.65 8.94
CA ALA A 348 -4.18 15.74 9.73
C ALA A 348 -3.67 17.12 9.26
N ALA A 349 -2.38 17.22 8.95
CA ALA A 349 -1.76 18.46 8.46
C ALA A 349 -2.34 18.87 7.10
N SER A 350 -2.48 17.93 6.17
CA SER A 350 -3.03 18.21 4.83
C SER A 350 -4.47 18.71 4.90
N ILE A 351 -5.31 18.12 5.75
CA ILE A 351 -6.69 18.55 5.92
C ILE A 351 -6.78 19.90 6.64
N SER A 352 -5.91 20.13 7.63
CA SER A 352 -5.92 21.41 8.36
C SER A 352 -5.29 22.58 7.59
N SER A 353 -4.59 22.32 6.51
CA SER A 353 -3.96 23.36 5.67
C SER A 353 -4.92 23.99 4.65
N VAL A 354 -6.11 23.44 4.49
CA VAL A 354 -7.12 23.90 3.52
C VAL A 354 -8.38 24.38 4.22
N PRO A 355 -9.20 25.26 3.58
CA PRO A 355 -10.51 25.62 4.07
C PRO A 355 -11.42 24.39 4.20
N HIS A 356 -12.46 24.52 5.03
CA HIS A 356 -13.38 23.40 5.31
C HIS A 356 -14.06 22.85 4.05
N GLU A 357 -14.32 23.72 3.09
CA GLU A 357 -14.92 23.43 1.78
C GLU A 357 -14.02 22.56 0.92
N ALA A 358 -12.69 22.66 1.09
CA ALA A 358 -11.69 21.92 0.33
C ALA A 358 -11.20 20.63 1.04
N ALA A 359 -11.77 20.28 2.20
CA ALA A 359 -11.36 19.11 2.98
C ALA A 359 -11.52 17.79 2.21
N GLY A 360 -12.55 17.68 1.35
CA GLY A 360 -12.78 16.53 0.46
C GLY A 360 -11.63 16.34 -0.53
N MET A 361 -11.22 17.45 -1.19
CA MET A 361 -10.08 17.46 -2.12
C MET A 361 -8.76 17.10 -1.41
N ALA A 362 -8.48 17.68 -0.25
CA ALA A 362 -7.27 17.37 0.51
C ALA A 362 -7.23 15.89 0.94
N SER A 363 -8.37 15.36 1.39
CA SER A 363 -8.52 13.95 1.73
C SER A 363 -8.26 13.04 0.52
N ALA A 364 -8.86 13.35 -0.62
CA ALA A 364 -8.70 12.61 -1.85
C ALA A 364 -7.24 12.63 -2.34
N SER A 365 -6.60 13.81 -2.32
CA SER A 365 -5.19 13.99 -2.70
C SER A 365 -4.26 13.15 -1.83
N VAL A 366 -4.40 13.20 -0.50
CA VAL A 366 -3.60 12.39 0.43
C VAL A 366 -3.75 10.90 0.14
N ASN A 367 -4.98 10.43 -0.08
CA ASN A 367 -5.20 9.01 -0.37
C ASN A 367 -4.66 8.61 -1.74
N MET A 368 -4.81 9.46 -2.78
CA MET A 368 -4.21 9.22 -4.09
C MET A 368 -2.69 9.06 -4.01
N PHE A 369 -2.00 10.01 -3.35
CA PHE A 369 -0.54 9.94 -3.19
C PHE A 369 -0.11 8.73 -2.37
N ARG A 370 -0.90 8.34 -1.36
CA ARG A 370 -0.65 7.12 -0.58
C ARG A 370 -0.70 5.89 -1.47
N GLN A 371 -1.73 5.76 -2.29
CA GLN A 371 -1.89 4.60 -3.16
C GLN A 371 -0.86 4.57 -4.30
N LEU A 372 -0.55 5.74 -4.86
CA LEU A 372 0.54 5.88 -5.83
C LEU A 372 1.88 5.42 -5.23
N GLY A 373 2.16 5.87 -4.00
CA GLY A 373 3.34 5.42 -3.27
C GLY A 373 3.37 3.92 -2.99
N ASN A 374 2.22 3.32 -2.68
CA ASN A 374 2.11 1.87 -2.50
C ASN A 374 2.47 1.11 -3.79
N VAL A 375 1.90 1.53 -4.93
CA VAL A 375 2.16 0.89 -6.23
C VAL A 375 3.62 1.06 -6.64
N LEU A 376 4.14 2.30 -6.61
CA LEU A 376 5.53 2.59 -6.99
C LEU A 376 6.52 1.89 -6.05
N GLY A 377 6.27 1.96 -4.74
CA GLY A 377 7.12 1.30 -3.75
C GLY A 377 7.18 -0.21 -3.97
N ALA A 378 6.03 -0.86 -4.09
CA ALA A 378 5.95 -2.30 -4.33
C ALA A 378 6.62 -2.70 -5.66
N SER A 379 6.37 -1.94 -6.73
CA SER A 379 6.93 -2.24 -8.06
C SER A 379 8.44 -2.04 -8.11
N VAL A 380 8.95 -0.90 -7.62
CA VAL A 380 10.40 -0.62 -7.59
C VAL A 380 11.14 -1.62 -6.73
N LEU A 381 10.64 -1.88 -5.51
CA LEU A 381 11.29 -2.84 -4.61
C LEU A 381 11.19 -4.27 -5.13
N GLY A 382 10.06 -4.65 -5.74
CA GLY A 382 9.90 -5.95 -6.39
C GLY A 382 10.86 -6.14 -7.55
N THR A 383 11.06 -5.12 -8.39
CA THR A 383 12.02 -5.15 -9.50
C THR A 383 13.47 -5.27 -9.01
N ILE A 384 13.86 -4.47 -8.00
CA ILE A 384 15.19 -4.55 -7.41
C ILE A 384 15.43 -5.95 -6.82
N LEU A 385 14.46 -6.47 -6.07
CA LEU A 385 14.52 -7.80 -5.48
C LEU A 385 14.71 -8.87 -6.55
N THR A 386 13.87 -8.86 -7.59
CA THR A 386 13.92 -9.87 -8.66
C THR A 386 15.22 -9.79 -9.46
N ALA A 387 15.64 -8.59 -9.85
CA ALA A 387 16.87 -8.40 -10.62
C ALA A 387 18.11 -8.86 -9.84
N HIS A 388 18.22 -8.48 -8.57
CA HIS A 388 19.34 -8.87 -7.73
C HIS A 388 19.31 -10.36 -7.40
N PHE A 389 18.13 -10.92 -7.16
CA PHE A 389 17.95 -12.34 -6.90
C PHE A 389 18.40 -13.21 -8.09
N SER A 390 18.01 -12.83 -9.30
CA SER A 390 18.46 -13.53 -10.52
C SER A 390 19.97 -13.47 -10.72
N ALA A 391 20.63 -12.40 -10.28
CA ALA A 391 22.07 -12.24 -10.38
C ALA A 391 22.84 -13.06 -9.32
N VAL A 392 22.32 -13.13 -8.09
CA VAL A 392 23.02 -13.75 -6.94
C VAL A 392 22.72 -15.25 -6.82
N LEU A 393 21.56 -15.71 -7.28
CA LEU A 393 21.13 -17.11 -7.15
C LEU A 393 22.14 -18.12 -7.71
N PRO A 394 22.70 -17.95 -8.95
CA PRO A 394 23.68 -18.88 -9.50
C PRO A 394 24.93 -18.99 -8.63
N GLU A 395 25.46 -17.87 -8.14
CA GLU A 395 26.66 -17.85 -7.28
C GLU A 395 26.41 -18.55 -5.95
N ARG A 396 25.24 -18.35 -5.34
CA ARG A 396 24.86 -18.98 -4.08
C ARG A 396 24.67 -20.50 -4.22
N LEU A 397 24.07 -20.96 -5.32
CA LEU A 397 23.89 -22.37 -5.60
C LEU A 397 25.26 -23.05 -5.88
N ALA A 398 26.13 -22.40 -6.65
CA ALA A 398 27.48 -22.90 -6.92
C ALA A 398 28.32 -22.95 -5.64
N GLY A 399 28.30 -21.91 -4.81
CA GLY A 399 28.99 -21.86 -3.52
C GLY A 399 28.47 -22.89 -2.50
N ALA A 400 27.21 -23.31 -2.63
CA ALA A 400 26.62 -24.39 -1.84
C ALA A 400 26.97 -25.80 -2.36
N GLY A 401 27.69 -25.92 -3.49
CA GLY A 401 28.04 -27.18 -4.08
C GLY A 401 26.94 -27.87 -4.88
N VAL A 402 25.94 -27.11 -5.35
CA VAL A 402 24.85 -27.64 -6.19
C VAL A 402 25.39 -27.86 -7.62
N PRO A 403 25.21 -29.04 -8.22
CA PRO A 403 25.64 -29.31 -9.59
C PRO A 403 24.99 -28.35 -10.59
N SER A 404 25.74 -27.91 -11.62
CA SER A 404 25.30 -26.89 -12.58
C SER A 404 23.97 -27.24 -13.30
N GLY A 405 23.76 -28.53 -13.64
CA GLY A 405 22.51 -28.96 -14.25
C GLY A 405 21.29 -28.85 -13.32
N VAL A 406 21.47 -29.07 -12.01
CA VAL A 406 20.42 -28.89 -11.01
C VAL A 406 20.22 -27.41 -10.73
N ALA A 407 21.29 -26.63 -10.65
CA ALA A 407 21.24 -25.19 -10.47
C ALA A 407 20.40 -24.51 -11.57
N ALA A 408 20.64 -24.84 -12.85
CA ALA A 408 19.85 -24.32 -13.98
C ALA A 408 18.36 -24.69 -13.91
N GLN A 409 18.04 -25.90 -13.42
CA GLN A 409 16.64 -26.29 -13.20
C GLN A 409 15.99 -25.47 -12.07
N VAL A 410 16.72 -25.24 -10.96
CA VAL A 410 16.25 -24.40 -9.85
C VAL A 410 16.04 -22.96 -10.31
N GLU A 411 16.98 -22.39 -11.06
CA GLU A 411 16.89 -21.04 -11.63
C GLU A 411 15.65 -20.91 -12.53
N SER A 412 15.45 -21.87 -13.43
CA SER A 412 14.28 -21.89 -14.30
C SER A 412 12.97 -22.03 -13.51
N ALA A 413 12.90 -22.94 -12.54
CA ALA A 413 11.70 -23.12 -11.73
C ALA A 413 11.34 -21.86 -10.94
N VAL A 414 12.34 -21.22 -10.32
CA VAL A 414 12.13 -20.00 -9.53
C VAL A 414 11.80 -18.79 -10.41
N ALA A 415 12.41 -18.67 -11.59
CA ALA A 415 12.07 -17.62 -12.56
C ALA A 415 10.60 -17.67 -13.01
N HIS A 416 10.02 -18.87 -13.09
CA HIS A 416 8.60 -19.08 -13.40
C HIS A 416 7.68 -19.03 -12.17
N GLY A 417 8.19 -18.61 -10.99
CA GLY A 417 7.41 -18.51 -9.75
C GLY A 417 7.16 -19.84 -9.05
N GLY A 418 7.79 -20.91 -9.49
CA GLY A 418 7.75 -22.22 -8.85
C GLY A 418 8.57 -22.24 -7.54
N HIS A 419 8.22 -23.20 -6.68
CA HIS A 419 9.10 -23.54 -5.55
C HIS A 419 10.33 -24.27 -6.09
N ALA A 420 11.49 -24.06 -5.47
CA ALA A 420 12.67 -24.86 -5.78
C ALA A 420 12.26 -26.35 -5.69
N PRO A 421 12.65 -27.18 -6.67
CA PRO A 421 12.34 -28.61 -6.62
C PRO A 421 12.84 -29.15 -5.29
N ALA A 422 11.92 -29.66 -4.48
CA ALA A 422 12.26 -30.32 -3.21
C ALA A 422 12.96 -31.63 -3.54
N GLY A 423 14.28 -31.54 -3.76
CA GLY A 423 15.10 -32.73 -3.82
C GLY A 423 15.00 -33.45 -2.50
N ALA A 424 14.74 -34.76 -2.52
CA ALA A 424 14.73 -35.57 -1.31
C ALA A 424 16.16 -35.64 -0.71
N GLY A 425 16.28 -35.35 0.59
CA GLY A 425 17.55 -35.51 1.31
C GLY A 425 18.43 -34.26 1.40
N ALA A 426 19.71 -34.47 1.62
CA ALA A 426 20.73 -33.43 1.88
C ALA A 426 20.83 -32.38 0.75
N MET A 427 20.63 -32.77 -0.50
CA MET A 427 20.65 -31.87 -1.65
C MET A 427 19.49 -30.85 -1.62
N GLY A 428 18.28 -31.31 -1.26
CA GLY A 428 17.12 -30.42 -1.13
C GLY A 428 17.35 -29.35 -0.05
N ALA A 429 17.89 -29.74 1.10
CA ALA A 429 18.25 -28.81 2.17
C ALA A 429 19.32 -27.79 1.76
N THR A 430 20.28 -28.23 0.93
CA THR A 430 21.34 -27.35 0.40
C THR A 430 20.80 -26.35 -0.60
N ILE A 431 19.93 -26.78 -1.52
CA ILE A 431 19.23 -25.90 -2.46
C ILE A 431 18.38 -24.87 -1.70
N ALA A 432 17.58 -25.33 -0.72
CA ALA A 432 16.74 -24.44 0.08
C ALA A 432 17.57 -23.36 0.80
N ARG A 433 18.70 -23.71 1.40
CA ARG A 433 19.61 -22.74 2.02
C ARG A 433 20.23 -21.77 1.01
N GLY A 434 20.64 -22.26 -0.17
CA GLY A 434 21.16 -21.41 -1.25
C GLY A 434 20.11 -20.39 -1.73
N VAL A 435 18.89 -20.83 -1.96
CA VAL A 435 17.76 -19.97 -2.37
C VAL A 435 17.41 -18.96 -1.27
N ALA A 436 17.30 -19.39 -0.01
CA ALA A 436 17.02 -18.50 1.13
C ALA A 436 18.12 -17.44 1.31
N GLY A 437 19.40 -17.85 1.20
CA GLY A 437 20.53 -16.92 1.24
C GLY A 437 20.50 -15.90 0.10
N ALA A 438 20.28 -16.36 -1.14
CA ALA A 438 20.16 -15.47 -2.30
C ALA A 438 19.01 -14.48 -2.13
N PHE A 439 17.87 -14.92 -1.60
CA PHE A 439 16.71 -14.05 -1.36
C PHE A 439 17.02 -13.01 -0.27
N THR A 440 17.65 -13.42 0.84
CA THR A 440 18.02 -12.50 1.94
C THR A 440 19.00 -11.43 1.45
N ASP A 441 20.02 -11.82 0.66
CA ASP A 441 20.95 -10.85 0.07
C ASP A 441 20.23 -9.88 -0.87
N SER A 442 19.22 -10.37 -1.58
CA SER A 442 18.46 -9.58 -2.55
C SER A 442 17.48 -8.59 -1.91
N LEU A 443 17.15 -8.76 -0.64
CA LEU A 443 16.38 -7.78 0.13
C LEU A 443 17.20 -6.52 0.44
N ARG A 444 18.51 -6.66 0.67
CA ARG A 444 19.37 -5.55 1.11
C ARG A 444 19.37 -4.34 0.18
N PRO A 445 19.53 -4.46 -1.15
CA PRO A 445 19.46 -3.32 -2.05
C PRO A 445 18.11 -2.58 -1.98
N GLY A 446 17.00 -3.32 -1.88
CA GLY A 446 15.67 -2.72 -1.71
C GLY A 446 15.53 -1.96 -0.40
N LEU A 447 16.04 -2.52 0.70
CA LEU A 447 16.05 -1.85 2.01
C LEU A 447 16.95 -0.62 2.00
N ILE A 448 18.12 -0.64 1.33
CA ILE A 448 19.01 0.52 1.16
C ILE A 448 18.26 1.64 0.43
N VAL A 449 17.62 1.34 -0.70
CA VAL A 449 16.84 2.33 -1.45
C VAL A 449 15.73 2.93 -0.57
N THR A 450 15.08 2.09 0.24
CA THR A 450 14.03 2.54 1.18
C THR A 450 14.61 3.46 2.26
N VAL A 451 15.76 3.11 2.86
CA VAL A 451 16.43 3.99 3.85
C VAL A 451 16.81 5.33 3.23
N CYS A 452 17.44 5.32 2.05
CA CYS A 452 17.81 6.55 1.35
C CYS A 452 16.59 7.44 1.07
N ALA A 453 15.48 6.83 0.61
CA ALA A 453 14.25 7.56 0.33
C ALA A 453 13.60 8.12 1.61
N LEU A 454 13.60 7.37 2.73
CA LEU A 454 13.09 7.84 4.03
C LEU A 454 13.95 8.99 4.59
N VAL A 455 15.27 8.90 4.49
CA VAL A 455 16.19 9.97 4.91
C VAL A 455 15.99 11.22 4.05
N LEU A 456 15.92 11.06 2.73
CA LEU A 456 15.63 12.19 1.83
C LEU A 456 14.28 12.84 2.16
N ALA A 457 13.24 12.02 2.40
CA ALA A 457 11.94 12.51 2.83
C ALA A 457 12.01 13.25 4.18
N ALA A 458 12.81 12.78 5.13
CA ALA A 458 13.03 13.45 6.42
C ALA A 458 13.68 14.83 6.23
N VAL A 459 14.72 14.91 5.40
CA VAL A 459 15.41 16.17 5.07
C VAL A 459 14.44 17.14 4.38
N LEU A 460 13.72 16.69 3.35
CA LEU A 460 12.74 17.51 2.64
C LEU A 460 11.62 17.99 3.58
N THR A 461 11.13 17.13 4.46
CA THR A 461 10.13 17.50 5.47
C THR A 461 10.68 18.56 6.42
N PHE A 462 11.90 18.37 6.90
CA PHE A 462 12.55 19.34 7.79
C PHE A 462 12.76 20.70 7.13
N VAL A 463 13.11 20.76 5.86
CA VAL A 463 13.37 22.01 5.12
C VAL A 463 12.07 22.69 4.65
N LEU A 464 11.11 21.90 4.12
CA LEU A 464 9.96 22.44 3.40
C LEU A 464 8.72 22.63 4.27
N VAL A 465 8.56 21.86 5.35
CA VAL A 465 7.41 22.00 6.25
C VAL A 465 7.67 23.15 7.22
N GLY A 466 7.05 24.31 7.01
CA GLY A 466 7.13 25.44 7.93
C GLY A 466 6.49 25.11 9.29
N GLU A 467 7.15 25.48 10.38
CA GLU A 467 6.52 25.51 11.70
C GLU A 467 5.46 26.63 11.72
N LYS A 468 4.19 26.26 11.60
CA LYS A 468 3.16 27.09 12.21
C LYS A 468 3.26 26.85 13.73
N THR A 469 4.15 27.57 14.39
CA THR A 469 4.09 27.74 15.84
C THR A 469 2.63 28.05 16.18
N ALA A 470 2.05 27.24 17.08
CA ALA A 470 0.80 27.57 17.75
C ALA A 470 1.07 28.89 18.53
N GLY A 471 0.96 30.00 17.83
CA GLY A 471 1.13 31.30 18.40
C GLY A 471 0.11 31.44 19.52
N HIS A 472 0.63 31.65 20.71
CA HIS A 472 -0.11 32.18 21.85
C HIS A 472 -0.94 33.39 21.37
N ARG A 473 -2.21 33.18 21.09
CA ARG A 473 -3.19 34.26 21.27
C ARG A 473 -3.70 34.14 22.70
N LYS A 474 -3.15 35.05 23.52
CA LYS A 474 -3.72 35.44 24.80
C LYS A 474 -5.15 35.91 24.60
#